data_2cd0d3171613d7cc2da5acf49a7de94b
#
_entry.id   2cd0d3171613d7cc2da5acf49a7de94b
#
_cell.length_a   1.000
_cell.length_b   1.000
_cell.length_c   1.000
_cell.angle_alpha   90.00
_cell.angle_beta   90.00
_cell.angle_gamma   90.00
#
_symmetry.space_group_name_H-M   'P 1'
#
loop_
_entity.id
_entity.type
_entity.pdbx_description
1 polymer ?
#
loop_
_entity_poly.entity_id
_entity_poly.type
_entity_poly.pdbx_seq_one_letter_code
_entity_poly.pdbx_strand_id
1 'polypeptide(L)'
;MKKIVAIAALLATTIAFGQAQKKNGWERAKLNGKVKTYTQTGIQVTEEGQEIPMNSELFTQFDKKGTPVKMYSKQNGMTINFVDVYDKEGLLLESASHDDSNTLLSKNVYEYDERGNLTKHDVETPDGTIFMSRINAYNDKDQLIERTECMAGLCDEKITYTYLPNGKVAEESKYSKKELSSKTVYTYDAKGNIIEKQVFDKDNNLKQRITSVFDDNNNETEVKYFDKDGNVTKTESYTLVYDKKKNWIKKTMSVDGKPTMILLQKLKYY
;
A
#
# COMPACT_ATOMS: atom_id res chain seq x y z
N MET A 1 -17.87 -16.77 15.37
CA MET A 1 -16.58 -16.77 14.66
C MET A 1 -16.11 -15.32 14.58
N LYS A 2 -15.14 -14.93 15.41
CA LYS A 2 -14.58 -13.57 15.42
C LYS A 2 -13.84 -13.34 14.12
N LYS A 3 -14.31 -12.41 13.28
CA LYS A 3 -13.61 -11.98 12.09
C LYS A 3 -12.29 -11.34 12.52
N ILE A 4 -11.17 -12.01 12.27
CA ILE A 4 -9.84 -11.45 12.39
C ILE A 4 -9.73 -10.45 11.24
N VAL A 5 -9.96 -9.18 11.50
CA VAL A 5 -9.63 -8.12 10.57
C VAL A 5 -8.11 -7.96 10.64
N ALA A 6 -7.42 -8.57 9.72
CA ALA A 6 -5.97 -8.49 9.63
C ALA A 6 -5.57 -7.04 9.31
N ILE A 7 -4.93 -6.35 10.25
CA ILE A 7 -4.23 -5.08 10.03
C ILE A 7 -2.95 -5.27 9.16
N ALA A 8 -2.68 -6.47 8.71
CA ALA A 8 -1.66 -6.75 7.69
C ALA A 8 -1.81 -5.90 6.41
N ALA A 9 -2.97 -5.26 6.21
CA ALA A 9 -3.22 -4.37 5.07
C ALA A 9 -2.59 -2.95 5.22
N LEU A 10 -2.00 -2.58 6.34
CA LEU A 10 -1.45 -1.23 6.54
C LEU A 10 0.01 -1.06 6.10
N LEU A 11 0.69 -2.16 5.78
CA LEU A 11 1.95 -2.16 5.03
C LEU A 11 1.74 -2.35 3.52
N ALA A 12 0.49 -2.27 3.04
CA ALA A 12 0.26 -2.01 1.64
C ALA A 12 0.82 -0.61 1.33
N THR A 13 2.15 -0.53 1.25
CA THR A 13 2.76 0.44 0.37
C THR A 13 2.01 0.25 -0.94
N THR A 14 1.14 1.19 -1.28
CA THR A 14 0.75 1.39 -2.66
C THR A 14 2.08 1.44 -3.41
N ILE A 15 2.48 0.29 -3.98
CA ILE A 15 3.56 0.26 -4.95
C ILE A 15 2.99 1.13 -6.07
N ALA A 16 3.37 2.40 -6.04
CA ALA A 16 3.08 3.31 -7.12
C ALA A 16 3.64 2.61 -8.36
N PHE A 17 2.79 2.39 -9.34
CA PHE A 17 3.07 1.69 -10.56
C PHE A 17 4.54 1.83 -10.97
N GLY A 18 5.32 0.76 -10.78
CA GLY A 18 6.57 0.50 -11.48
C GLY A 18 7.81 1.35 -11.22
N GLN A 19 7.77 2.44 -10.45
CA GLN A 19 9.00 3.19 -10.21
C GLN A 19 9.83 2.58 -9.09
N ALA A 20 11.12 2.37 -9.39
CA ALA A 20 12.12 1.86 -8.48
C ALA A 20 12.04 2.49 -7.09
N GLN A 21 12.22 1.67 -6.10
CA GLN A 21 12.28 2.11 -4.70
C GLN A 21 13.62 2.80 -4.38
N LYS A 22 14.03 3.80 -5.18
CA LYS A 22 15.11 4.75 -4.83
C LYS A 22 14.69 5.74 -3.73
N LYS A 23 13.47 5.61 -3.21
CA LYS A 23 12.94 6.48 -2.15
C LYS A 23 13.46 6.01 -0.80
N ASN A 24 13.94 6.96 0.02
CA ASN A 24 14.26 6.67 1.41
C ASN A 24 12.98 6.32 2.21
N GLY A 25 13.13 5.81 3.42
CA GLY A 25 12.00 5.35 4.23
C GLY A 25 11.00 6.46 4.58
N TRP A 26 11.45 7.73 4.72
CA TRP A 26 10.55 8.87 4.95
C TRP A 26 9.63 9.11 3.76
N GLU A 27 10.16 9.06 2.54
CA GLU A 27 9.37 9.22 1.31
C GLU A 27 8.39 8.07 1.12
N ARG A 28 8.83 6.82 1.37
CA ARG A 28 7.95 5.64 1.32
C ARG A 28 6.79 5.76 2.32
N ALA A 29 7.08 6.25 3.53
CA ALA A 29 6.08 6.46 4.57
C ALA A 29 5.30 7.79 4.41
N LYS A 30 5.58 8.58 3.35
CA LYS A 30 5.00 9.92 3.11
C LYS A 30 5.17 10.86 4.32
N LEU A 31 6.34 10.82 4.96
CA LEU A 31 6.67 11.62 6.14
C LEU A 31 7.43 12.90 5.74
N ASN A 32 7.01 14.01 6.31
CA ASN A 32 7.67 15.31 6.14
C ASN A 32 8.69 15.54 7.26
N GLY A 33 9.85 16.09 6.90
CA GLY A 33 10.94 16.38 7.84
C GLY A 33 11.76 15.13 8.17
N LYS A 34 12.79 15.34 9.02
CA LYS A 34 13.71 14.26 9.43
C LYS A 34 13.14 13.51 10.64
N VAL A 35 12.23 12.58 10.39
CA VAL A 35 11.62 11.75 11.43
C VAL A 35 12.62 10.74 11.95
N LYS A 36 12.81 10.69 13.27
CA LYS A 36 13.64 9.69 13.95
C LYS A 36 12.89 8.42 14.27
N THR A 37 11.67 8.57 14.82
CA THR A 37 10.79 7.42 15.08
C THR A 37 9.37 7.74 14.68
N TYR A 38 8.70 6.73 14.18
CA TYR A 38 7.31 6.71 13.80
C TYR A 38 6.64 5.56 14.55
N THR A 39 5.54 5.83 15.24
CA THR A 39 4.71 4.81 15.89
C THR A 39 3.27 5.06 15.49
N GLN A 40 2.57 4.03 15.03
CA GLN A 40 1.16 4.09 14.72
C GLN A 40 0.38 3.07 15.56
N THR A 41 -0.75 3.51 16.13
CA THR A 41 -1.69 2.67 16.87
C THR A 41 -3.09 2.88 16.35
N GLY A 42 -4.00 1.95 16.64
CA GLY A 42 -5.39 1.99 16.21
C GLY A 42 -6.37 1.95 17.37
N ILE A 43 -7.53 2.54 17.18
CA ILE A 43 -8.69 2.48 18.04
C ILE A 43 -9.87 2.10 17.14
N GLN A 44 -10.58 1.03 17.47
CA GLN A 44 -11.83 0.69 16.83
C GLN A 44 -12.96 1.47 17.50
N VAL A 45 -13.88 2.01 16.71
CA VAL A 45 -15.10 2.65 17.21
C VAL A 45 -16.27 1.71 16.95
N THR A 46 -17.03 1.37 18.01
CA THR A 46 -18.23 0.51 17.89
C THR A 46 -19.40 1.29 17.31
N GLU A 47 -20.48 0.60 16.96
CA GLU A 47 -21.72 1.24 16.48
C GLU A 47 -22.34 2.17 17.52
N GLU A 48 -22.12 1.89 18.83
CA GLU A 48 -22.57 2.73 19.96
C GLU A 48 -21.60 3.89 20.23
N GLY A 49 -20.53 4.03 19.45
CA GLY A 49 -19.54 5.09 19.59
C GLY A 49 -18.49 4.85 20.68
N GLN A 50 -18.37 3.64 21.23
CA GLN A 50 -17.33 3.31 22.20
C GLN A 50 -15.98 3.17 21.49
N GLU A 51 -14.96 3.79 22.05
CA GLU A 51 -13.57 3.68 21.59
C GLU A 51 -12.87 2.50 22.27
N ILE A 52 -12.49 1.49 21.48
CA ILE A 52 -11.78 0.30 21.97
C ILE A 52 -10.36 0.31 21.37
N PRO A 53 -9.31 0.48 22.21
CA PRO A 53 -7.94 0.40 21.72
C PRO A 53 -7.67 -0.95 21.03
N MET A 54 -7.14 -0.89 19.83
CA MET A 54 -6.66 -2.10 19.15
C MET A 54 -5.29 -2.45 19.74
N ASN A 55 -5.11 -3.71 20.18
CA ASN A 55 -3.82 -4.21 20.66
C ASN A 55 -2.85 -4.37 19.48
N SER A 56 -2.59 -3.26 18.77
CA SER A 56 -1.77 -3.21 17.58
C SER A 56 -0.88 -1.97 17.58
N GLU A 57 0.37 -2.14 17.22
CA GLU A 57 1.36 -1.08 17.07
C GLU A 57 2.23 -1.36 15.86
N LEU A 58 2.44 -0.35 15.03
CA LEU A 58 3.47 -0.35 13.99
C LEU A 58 4.54 0.65 14.41
N PHE A 59 5.80 0.23 14.39
CA PHE A 59 6.94 1.07 14.76
C PHE A 59 8.01 1.04 13.68
N THR A 60 8.57 2.23 13.40
CA THR A 60 9.77 2.37 12.56
C THR A 60 10.72 3.39 13.18
N GLN A 61 11.97 3.04 13.26
CA GLN A 61 13.07 3.95 13.56
C GLN A 61 13.92 4.15 12.31
N PHE A 62 14.24 5.40 12.01
CA PHE A 62 15.06 5.79 10.88
C PHE A 62 16.44 6.26 11.37
N ASP A 63 17.46 6.14 10.53
CA ASP A 63 18.71 6.86 10.66
C ASP A 63 18.57 8.32 10.18
N LYS A 64 19.67 9.11 10.28
CA LYS A 64 19.68 10.52 9.85
C LYS A 64 19.54 10.72 8.33
N LYS A 65 19.64 9.64 7.54
CA LYS A 65 19.45 9.63 6.07
C LYS A 65 18.04 9.20 5.68
N GLY A 66 17.24 8.72 6.64
CA GLY A 66 15.88 8.22 6.40
C GLY A 66 15.83 6.72 6.11
N THR A 67 16.93 5.99 6.29
CA THR A 67 16.91 4.54 6.15
C THR A 67 16.26 3.91 7.39
N PRO A 68 15.28 3.00 7.25
CA PRO A 68 14.75 2.24 8.37
C PRO A 68 15.84 1.37 8.98
N VAL A 69 16.05 1.47 10.30
CA VAL A 69 17.06 0.69 11.04
C VAL A 69 16.43 -0.24 12.07
N LYS A 70 15.17 -0.04 12.39
CA LYS A 70 14.38 -0.94 13.23
C LYS A 70 12.91 -0.80 12.86
N MET A 71 12.26 -1.92 12.56
CA MET A 71 10.84 -1.98 12.26
C MET A 71 10.22 -3.18 12.96
N TYR A 72 9.03 -2.97 13.52
CA TYR A 72 8.21 -4.07 14.02
C TYR A 72 6.71 -3.75 13.92
N SER A 73 5.90 -4.78 13.90
CA SER A 73 4.46 -4.74 14.08
C SER A 73 4.08 -5.60 15.26
N LYS A 74 3.23 -5.06 16.15
CA LYS A 74 2.63 -5.82 17.25
C LYS A 74 1.15 -5.98 17.00
N GLN A 75 0.62 -7.17 17.25
CA GLN A 75 -0.81 -7.44 17.18
C GLN A 75 -1.18 -8.55 18.19
N ASN A 76 -2.11 -8.28 19.08
CA ASN A 76 -2.63 -9.24 20.06
C ASN A 76 -1.53 -9.98 20.86
N GLY A 77 -0.47 -9.28 21.25
CA GLY A 77 0.65 -9.82 22.02
C GLY A 77 1.75 -10.50 21.20
N MET A 78 1.57 -10.67 19.91
CA MET A 78 2.62 -11.15 19.00
C MET A 78 3.37 -9.97 18.39
N THR A 79 4.70 -10.03 18.34
CA THR A 79 5.53 -9.07 17.64
C THR A 79 6.12 -9.73 16.39
N ILE A 80 6.08 -9.01 15.28
CA ILE A 80 6.78 -9.35 14.05
C ILE A 80 7.84 -8.29 13.82
N ASN A 81 9.09 -8.70 13.81
CA ASN A 81 10.26 -7.85 13.53
C ASN A 81 10.61 -7.94 12.05
N PHE A 82 10.95 -6.80 11.42
CA PHE A 82 11.35 -6.74 10.03
C PHE A 82 12.82 -6.37 9.93
N VAL A 83 13.54 -7.07 9.05
CA VAL A 83 14.95 -6.85 8.74
C VAL A 83 15.10 -6.64 7.25
N ASP A 84 15.49 -5.43 6.85
CA ASP A 84 15.69 -5.05 5.46
C ASP A 84 17.17 -5.08 5.10
N VAL A 85 17.51 -5.58 3.92
CA VAL A 85 18.84 -5.58 3.32
C VAL A 85 18.79 -4.71 2.06
N TYR A 86 19.72 -3.75 1.97
CA TYR A 86 19.82 -2.82 0.84
C TYR A 86 21.16 -3.01 0.12
N ASP A 87 21.17 -2.72 -1.19
CA ASP A 87 22.41 -2.59 -1.92
C ASP A 87 23.11 -1.24 -1.64
N LYS A 88 24.25 -1.02 -2.30
CA LYS A 88 25.05 0.22 -2.15
C LYS A 88 24.35 1.47 -2.74
N GLU A 89 23.43 1.29 -3.67
CA GLU A 89 22.58 2.32 -4.28
C GLU A 89 21.32 2.64 -3.46
N GLY A 90 21.06 1.86 -2.39
CA GLY A 90 19.89 1.99 -1.51
C GLY A 90 18.63 1.32 -2.04
N LEU A 91 18.75 0.38 -2.97
CA LEU A 91 17.66 -0.47 -3.40
C LEU A 91 17.45 -1.61 -2.39
N LEU A 92 16.19 -1.88 -2.04
CA LEU A 92 15.83 -2.96 -1.12
C LEU A 92 15.98 -4.32 -1.81
N LEU A 93 16.92 -5.15 -1.35
CA LEU A 93 17.15 -6.49 -1.91
C LEU A 93 16.33 -7.56 -1.20
N GLU A 94 16.21 -7.45 0.13
CA GLU A 94 15.47 -8.42 0.94
C GLU A 94 14.73 -7.71 2.08
N SER A 95 13.58 -8.27 2.48
CA SER A 95 12.87 -7.89 3.70
C SER A 95 12.38 -9.16 4.38
N ALA A 96 13.00 -9.53 5.50
CA ALA A 96 12.67 -10.72 6.27
C ALA A 96 11.80 -10.36 7.48
N SER A 97 10.80 -11.19 7.77
CA SER A 97 9.97 -11.09 8.97
C SER A 97 10.29 -12.21 9.95
N HIS A 98 10.43 -11.86 11.24
CA HIS A 98 10.77 -12.78 12.32
C HIS A 98 9.81 -12.59 13.49
N ASP A 99 9.56 -13.68 14.24
CA ASP A 99 8.80 -13.61 15.50
C ASP A 99 9.67 -13.10 16.66
N ASP A 100 9.10 -13.06 17.87
CA ASP A 100 9.81 -12.63 19.09
C ASP A 100 10.99 -13.56 19.47
N SER A 101 10.99 -14.81 19.01
CA SER A 101 12.06 -15.79 19.20
C SER A 101 13.15 -15.71 18.12
N ASN A 102 13.05 -14.72 17.22
CA ASN A 102 13.90 -14.58 16.04
C ASN A 102 13.78 -15.73 15.02
N THR A 103 12.64 -16.44 15.03
CA THR A 103 12.33 -17.45 14.03
C THR A 103 11.87 -16.75 12.75
N LEU A 104 12.44 -17.10 11.60
CA LEU A 104 12.02 -16.58 10.29
C LEU A 104 10.57 -17.01 10.02
N LEU A 105 9.71 -16.06 9.65
CA LEU A 105 8.32 -16.29 9.27
C LEU A 105 8.12 -16.24 7.75
N SER A 106 8.76 -15.26 7.10
CA SER A 106 8.76 -15.13 5.64
C SER A 106 9.87 -14.19 5.19
N LYS A 107 10.24 -14.28 3.92
CA LYS A 107 11.22 -13.38 3.31
C LYS A 107 10.68 -12.87 1.97
N ASN A 108 10.83 -11.59 1.72
CA ASN A 108 10.61 -10.96 0.43
C ASN A 108 11.98 -10.74 -0.22
N VAL A 109 12.10 -11.10 -1.50
CA VAL A 109 13.31 -10.94 -2.32
C VAL A 109 12.98 -10.09 -3.54
N TYR A 110 13.84 -9.13 -3.85
CA TYR A 110 13.61 -8.15 -4.91
C TYR A 110 14.77 -8.16 -5.90
N GLU A 111 14.45 -8.22 -7.19
CA GLU A 111 15.41 -8.14 -8.29
C GLU A 111 15.14 -6.90 -9.13
N TYR A 112 16.19 -6.26 -9.62
CA TYR A 112 16.11 -5.02 -10.40
C TYR A 112 16.90 -5.15 -11.71
N ASP A 113 16.47 -4.41 -12.74
CA ASP A 113 17.26 -4.23 -13.95
C ASP A 113 18.38 -3.18 -13.73
N GLU A 114 19.24 -2.99 -14.73
CA GLU A 114 20.35 -2.03 -14.70
C GLU A 114 19.88 -0.56 -14.53
N ARG A 115 18.63 -0.26 -14.86
CA ARG A 115 18.01 1.06 -14.68
C ARG A 115 17.39 1.23 -13.28
N GLY A 116 17.36 0.14 -12.49
CA GLY A 116 16.80 0.09 -11.15
C GLY A 116 15.29 -0.13 -11.13
N ASN A 117 14.68 -0.62 -12.20
CA ASN A 117 13.28 -1.02 -12.20
C ASN A 117 13.14 -2.40 -11.52
N LEU A 118 12.11 -2.56 -10.67
CA LEU A 118 11.83 -3.83 -9.99
C LEU A 118 11.31 -4.85 -11.00
N THR A 119 12.14 -5.81 -11.40
CA THR A 119 11.78 -6.85 -12.38
C THR A 119 11.13 -8.06 -11.74
N LYS A 120 11.47 -8.36 -10.47
CA LYS A 120 10.90 -9.51 -9.78
C LYS A 120 10.76 -9.25 -8.27
N HIS A 121 9.71 -9.78 -7.69
CA HIS A 121 9.47 -9.80 -6.25
C HIS A 121 8.93 -11.18 -5.87
N ASP A 122 9.70 -11.92 -5.10
CA ASP A 122 9.34 -13.21 -4.55
C ASP A 122 8.97 -13.09 -3.06
N VAL A 123 8.00 -13.89 -2.63
CA VAL A 123 7.70 -14.13 -1.22
C VAL A 123 8.03 -15.59 -0.92
N GLU A 124 9.00 -15.79 -0.04
CA GLU A 124 9.51 -17.08 0.37
C GLU A 124 8.98 -17.46 1.75
N THR A 125 8.68 -18.73 1.92
CA THR A 125 8.43 -19.37 3.22
C THR A 125 9.77 -19.63 3.95
N PRO A 126 9.77 -19.98 5.25
CA PRO A 126 11.02 -20.20 6.01
C PRO A 126 11.94 -21.28 5.44
N ASP A 127 11.40 -22.27 4.72
CA ASP A 127 12.18 -23.33 4.08
C ASP A 127 12.72 -22.94 2.68
N GLY A 128 12.50 -21.67 2.25
CA GLY A 128 12.95 -21.15 0.96
C GLY A 128 12.03 -21.44 -0.21
N THR A 129 10.86 -22.05 0.03
CA THR A 129 9.88 -22.27 -1.03
C THR A 129 9.24 -20.94 -1.44
N ILE A 130 9.21 -20.64 -2.74
CA ILE A 130 8.56 -19.47 -3.28
C ILE A 130 7.05 -19.67 -3.27
N PHE A 131 6.35 -18.93 -2.40
CA PHE A 131 4.89 -18.98 -2.28
C PHE A 131 4.21 -18.07 -3.30
N MET A 132 4.75 -16.86 -3.53
CA MET A 132 4.24 -15.89 -4.48
C MET A 132 5.40 -15.26 -5.25
N SER A 133 5.18 -15.02 -6.54
CA SER A 133 6.12 -14.29 -7.39
C SER A 133 5.38 -13.23 -8.21
N ARG A 134 5.97 -12.04 -8.34
CA ARG A 134 5.55 -10.98 -9.25
C ARG A 134 6.68 -10.70 -10.21
N ILE A 135 6.41 -10.81 -11.51
CA ILE A 135 7.37 -10.55 -12.59
C ILE A 135 6.87 -9.34 -13.36
N ASN A 136 7.70 -8.32 -13.51
CA ASN A 136 7.37 -7.06 -14.13
C ASN A 136 8.17 -6.85 -15.42
N ALA A 137 7.51 -6.31 -16.45
CA ALA A 137 8.14 -5.86 -17.67
C ALA A 137 7.90 -4.36 -17.88
N TYR A 138 8.92 -3.67 -18.41
CA TYR A 138 8.93 -2.23 -18.60
C TYR A 138 9.20 -1.86 -20.06
N ASN A 139 8.70 -0.69 -20.49
CA ASN A 139 9.07 -0.12 -21.77
C ASN A 139 10.35 0.74 -21.68
N ASP A 140 10.77 1.33 -22.80
CA ASP A 140 11.98 2.16 -22.86
C ASP A 140 11.91 3.47 -22.06
N LYS A 141 10.72 3.84 -21.55
CA LYS A 141 10.46 4.99 -20.69
C LYS A 141 10.38 4.63 -19.21
N ASP A 142 10.80 3.42 -18.81
CA ASP A 142 10.69 2.85 -17.45
C ASP A 142 9.24 2.78 -16.94
N GLN A 143 8.27 2.66 -17.82
CA GLN A 143 6.87 2.47 -17.45
C GLN A 143 6.56 0.97 -17.41
N LEU A 144 5.97 0.52 -16.31
CA LEU A 144 5.53 -0.88 -16.13
C LEU A 144 4.41 -1.20 -17.13
N ILE A 145 4.68 -2.03 -18.13
CA ILE A 145 3.68 -2.39 -19.15
C ILE A 145 2.98 -3.71 -18.85
N GLU A 146 3.61 -4.59 -18.08
CA GLU A 146 3.05 -5.89 -17.73
C GLU A 146 3.53 -6.34 -16.36
N ARG A 147 2.65 -6.99 -15.61
CA ARG A 147 2.94 -7.74 -14.40
C ARG A 147 2.31 -9.12 -14.50
N THR A 148 3.10 -10.16 -14.26
CA THR A 148 2.61 -11.52 -14.07
C THR A 148 2.63 -11.84 -12.57
N GLU A 149 1.54 -12.39 -12.06
CA GLU A 149 1.44 -12.85 -10.67
C GLU A 149 1.36 -14.37 -10.64
N CYS A 150 2.23 -14.98 -9.86
CA CYS A 150 2.31 -16.43 -9.69
C CYS A 150 2.07 -16.81 -8.23
N MET A 151 1.26 -17.84 -8.00
CA MET A 151 1.01 -18.43 -6.67
C MET A 151 1.38 -19.90 -6.71
N ALA A 152 2.28 -20.32 -5.81
CA ALA A 152 2.78 -21.70 -5.74
C ALA A 152 3.24 -22.25 -7.12
N GLY A 153 3.92 -21.42 -7.91
CA GLY A 153 4.42 -21.76 -9.25
C GLY A 153 3.40 -21.67 -10.38
N LEU A 154 2.13 -21.40 -10.12
CA LEU A 154 1.09 -21.19 -11.13
C LEU A 154 1.01 -19.69 -11.48
N CYS A 155 1.24 -19.34 -12.74
CA CYS A 155 1.31 -17.95 -13.25
C CYS A 155 0.09 -17.66 -14.15
N ASP A 156 -1.09 -17.73 -13.60
CA ASP A 156 -2.35 -17.59 -14.33
C ASP A 156 -2.87 -16.13 -14.39
N GLU A 157 -2.35 -15.26 -13.54
CA GLU A 157 -2.79 -13.87 -13.43
C GLU A 157 -1.79 -12.95 -14.13
N LYS A 158 -2.31 -12.10 -15.02
CA LYS A 158 -1.53 -11.07 -15.71
C LYS A 158 -2.23 -9.73 -15.67
N ILE A 159 -1.47 -8.66 -15.49
CA ILE A 159 -1.96 -7.29 -15.50
C ILE A 159 -1.17 -6.51 -16.56
N THR A 160 -1.85 -5.80 -17.45
CA THR A 160 -1.22 -4.89 -18.40
C THR A 160 -1.61 -3.46 -18.12
N TYR A 161 -0.74 -2.51 -18.50
CA TYR A 161 -0.92 -1.09 -18.23
C TYR A 161 -0.78 -0.27 -19.50
N THR A 162 -1.64 0.73 -19.67
CA THR A 162 -1.49 1.78 -20.67
C THR A 162 -1.30 3.14 -19.97
N TYR A 163 -0.79 4.12 -20.70
CA TYR A 163 -0.38 5.39 -20.11
C TYR A 163 -0.95 6.59 -20.84
N LEU A 164 -1.29 7.62 -20.09
CA LEU A 164 -1.58 8.97 -20.59
C LEU A 164 -0.29 9.62 -21.11
N PRO A 165 -0.38 10.66 -21.96
CA PRO A 165 0.80 11.39 -22.46
C PRO A 165 1.69 11.98 -21.35
N ASN A 166 1.14 12.26 -20.17
CA ASN A 166 1.86 12.77 -19.01
C ASN A 166 2.52 11.67 -18.16
N GLY A 167 2.52 10.42 -18.61
CA GLY A 167 3.17 9.27 -17.96
C GLY A 167 2.39 8.63 -16.83
N LYS A 168 1.14 9.05 -16.56
CA LYS A 168 0.27 8.40 -15.58
C LYS A 168 -0.45 7.22 -16.20
N VAL A 169 -0.75 6.18 -15.41
CA VAL A 169 -1.51 5.02 -15.87
C VAL A 169 -2.90 5.47 -16.33
N ALA A 170 -3.25 5.19 -17.57
CA ALA A 170 -4.58 5.43 -18.11
C ALA A 170 -5.54 4.28 -17.77
N GLU A 171 -5.05 3.06 -17.98
CA GLU A 171 -5.84 1.84 -17.84
C GLU A 171 -4.97 0.70 -17.29
N GLU A 172 -5.58 -0.13 -16.46
CA GLU A 172 -5.09 -1.42 -15.99
C GLU A 172 -6.04 -2.50 -16.46
N SER A 173 -5.55 -3.51 -17.19
CA SER A 173 -6.34 -4.65 -17.65
C SER A 173 -5.84 -5.92 -16.99
N LYS A 174 -6.72 -6.64 -16.27
CA LYS A 174 -6.43 -7.90 -15.61
C LYS A 174 -6.90 -9.08 -16.44
N TYR A 175 -6.03 -10.08 -16.52
CA TYR A 175 -6.29 -11.33 -17.22
C TYR A 175 -6.12 -12.49 -16.25
N SER A 176 -7.02 -13.47 -16.33
CA SER A 176 -6.90 -14.76 -15.65
C SER A 176 -6.92 -15.85 -16.70
N LYS A 177 -5.94 -16.77 -16.68
CA LYS A 177 -5.79 -17.84 -17.69
C LYS A 177 -5.83 -17.32 -19.13
N LYS A 178 -5.23 -16.15 -19.37
CA LYS A 178 -5.16 -15.43 -20.65
C LYS A 178 -6.46 -14.76 -21.12
N GLU A 179 -7.56 -14.86 -20.37
CA GLU A 179 -8.81 -14.19 -20.67
C GLU A 179 -8.93 -12.89 -19.88
N LEU A 180 -9.41 -11.82 -20.52
CA LEU A 180 -9.68 -10.55 -19.83
C LEU A 180 -10.72 -10.80 -18.72
N SER A 181 -10.40 -10.47 -17.48
CA SER A 181 -11.29 -10.58 -16.34
C SER A 181 -11.91 -9.24 -15.94
N SER A 182 -11.11 -8.18 -15.99
CA SER A 182 -11.58 -6.82 -15.67
C SER A 182 -10.64 -5.77 -16.23
N LYS A 183 -11.16 -4.54 -16.30
CA LYS A 183 -10.42 -3.35 -16.71
C LYS A 183 -10.71 -2.22 -15.73
N THR A 184 -9.69 -1.45 -15.36
CA THR A 184 -9.82 -0.24 -14.54
C THR A 184 -9.28 0.95 -15.29
N VAL A 185 -10.08 2.03 -15.39
CA VAL A 185 -9.70 3.31 -15.98
C VAL A 185 -9.52 4.34 -14.88
N TYR A 186 -8.50 5.18 -14.99
CA TYR A 186 -8.10 6.16 -13.97
C TYR A 186 -8.22 7.60 -14.47
N THR A 187 -8.76 8.47 -13.61
CA THR A 187 -8.78 9.92 -13.81
C THR A 187 -7.98 10.60 -12.69
N TYR A 188 -7.26 11.67 -13.02
CA TYR A 188 -6.34 12.37 -12.11
C TYR A 188 -6.68 13.84 -11.99
N ASP A 189 -6.42 14.41 -10.80
CA ASP A 189 -6.37 15.86 -10.63
C ASP A 189 -5.04 16.45 -11.14
N ALA A 190 -4.92 17.78 -11.08
CA ALA A 190 -3.71 18.49 -11.51
C ALA A 190 -2.47 18.17 -10.65
N LYS A 191 -2.66 17.76 -9.39
CA LYS A 191 -1.57 17.36 -8.48
C LYS A 191 -1.13 15.90 -8.71
N GLY A 192 -1.92 15.12 -9.46
CA GLY A 192 -1.62 13.73 -9.78
C GLY A 192 -2.28 12.69 -8.88
N ASN A 193 -3.22 13.10 -8.06
CA ASN A 193 -4.02 12.18 -7.26
C ASN A 193 -5.07 11.50 -8.15
N ILE A 194 -5.34 10.22 -7.91
CA ILE A 194 -6.42 9.50 -8.59
C ILE A 194 -7.74 9.96 -7.97
N ILE A 195 -8.52 10.73 -8.73
CA ILE A 195 -9.82 11.26 -8.28
C ILE A 195 -10.98 10.38 -8.72
N GLU A 196 -10.78 9.51 -9.72
CA GLU A 196 -11.80 8.54 -10.13
C GLU A 196 -11.16 7.24 -10.63
N LYS A 197 -11.81 6.11 -10.31
CA LYS A 197 -11.57 4.77 -10.85
C LYS A 197 -12.88 4.22 -11.37
N GLN A 198 -12.88 3.73 -12.59
CA GLN A 198 -14.02 3.02 -13.18
C GLN A 198 -13.59 1.58 -13.45
N VAL A 199 -14.29 0.62 -12.87
CA VAL A 199 -14.01 -0.82 -13.02
C VAL A 199 -15.05 -1.43 -13.95
N PHE A 200 -14.59 -2.07 -14.99
CA PHE A 200 -15.42 -2.75 -16.00
C PHE A 200 -15.17 -4.26 -15.93
N ASP A 201 -16.19 -5.05 -16.26
CA ASP A 201 -16.02 -6.49 -16.48
C ASP A 201 -15.41 -6.80 -17.86
N LYS A 202 -15.25 -8.09 -18.15
CA LYS A 202 -14.71 -8.58 -19.43
C LYS A 202 -15.53 -8.15 -20.67
N ASP A 203 -16.81 -7.88 -20.49
CA ASP A 203 -17.75 -7.48 -21.55
C ASP A 203 -17.88 -5.95 -21.65
N ASN A 204 -16.97 -5.21 -20.98
CA ASN A 204 -16.93 -3.74 -20.91
C ASN A 204 -18.15 -3.09 -20.25
N ASN A 205 -18.87 -3.82 -19.37
CA ASN A 205 -19.93 -3.24 -18.57
C ASN A 205 -19.34 -2.63 -17.30
N LEU A 206 -19.74 -1.40 -16.95
CA LEU A 206 -19.35 -0.76 -15.71
C LEU A 206 -19.87 -1.56 -14.50
N LYS A 207 -18.98 -1.97 -13.62
CA LYS A 207 -19.30 -2.70 -12.37
C LYS A 207 -19.23 -1.81 -11.15
N GLN A 208 -18.28 -0.90 -11.14
CA GLN A 208 -18.06 -0.03 -10.00
C GLN A 208 -17.39 1.27 -10.45
N ARG A 209 -17.82 2.37 -9.86
CA ARG A 209 -17.15 3.66 -9.94
C ARG A 209 -16.74 4.09 -8.54
N ILE A 210 -15.53 4.60 -8.38
CA ILE A 210 -15.00 5.08 -7.11
C ILE A 210 -14.48 6.47 -7.33
N THR A 211 -14.87 7.43 -6.48
CA THR A 211 -14.34 8.79 -6.53
C THR A 211 -13.63 9.13 -5.23
N SER A 212 -12.55 9.91 -5.30
CA SER A 212 -11.76 10.34 -4.15
C SER A 212 -11.58 11.85 -4.14
N VAL A 213 -11.64 12.43 -2.95
CA VAL A 213 -11.34 13.85 -2.68
C VAL A 213 -10.09 13.92 -1.82
N PHE A 214 -9.22 14.90 -2.10
CA PHE A 214 -7.96 15.11 -1.40
C PHE A 214 -7.88 16.51 -0.80
N ASP A 215 -7.19 16.63 0.34
CA ASP A 215 -6.86 17.92 0.94
C ASP A 215 -5.61 18.56 0.29
N ASP A 216 -5.24 19.74 0.80
CA ASP A 216 -4.06 20.46 0.31
C ASP A 216 -2.72 19.75 0.59
N ASN A 217 -2.68 18.82 1.53
CA ASN A 217 -1.51 18.00 1.86
C ASN A 217 -1.48 16.67 1.08
N ASN A 218 -2.36 16.50 0.07
CA ASN A 218 -2.53 15.28 -0.73
C ASN A 218 -2.92 14.03 0.09
N ASN A 219 -3.67 14.23 1.17
CA ASN A 219 -4.31 13.15 1.90
C ASN A 219 -5.77 13.03 1.46
N GLU A 220 -6.20 11.78 1.23
CA GLU A 220 -7.58 11.46 0.88
C GLU A 220 -8.50 11.78 2.06
N THR A 221 -9.56 12.53 1.81
CA THR A 221 -10.55 13.00 2.80
C THR A 221 -11.93 12.39 2.60
N GLU A 222 -12.26 11.97 1.38
CA GLU A 222 -13.50 11.28 1.07
C GLU A 222 -13.29 10.26 -0.04
N VAL A 223 -13.96 9.10 0.06
CA VAL A 223 -14.08 8.09 -0.99
C VAL A 223 -15.54 7.70 -1.12
N LYS A 224 -16.10 7.82 -2.32
CA LYS A 224 -17.45 7.35 -2.63
C LYS A 224 -17.38 6.16 -3.57
N TYR A 225 -18.17 5.14 -3.25
CA TYR A 225 -18.34 3.95 -4.06
C TYR A 225 -19.73 3.99 -4.68
N PHE A 226 -19.81 3.73 -5.98
CA PHE A 226 -21.04 3.75 -6.74
C PHE A 226 -21.27 2.38 -7.36
N ASP A 227 -22.54 1.98 -7.47
CA ASP A 227 -22.93 0.82 -8.26
C ASP A 227 -22.94 1.14 -9.79
N LYS A 228 -23.32 0.15 -10.59
CA LYS A 228 -23.44 0.29 -12.06
C LYS A 228 -24.48 1.32 -12.51
N ASP A 229 -25.46 1.62 -11.65
CA ASP A 229 -26.57 2.53 -11.95
C ASP A 229 -26.26 3.98 -11.47
N GLY A 230 -25.09 4.18 -10.86
CA GLY A 230 -24.62 5.47 -10.38
C GLY A 230 -25.10 5.84 -8.97
N ASN A 231 -25.71 4.92 -8.23
CA ASN A 231 -26.11 5.15 -6.85
C ASN A 231 -24.91 4.99 -5.91
N VAL A 232 -24.78 5.86 -4.91
CA VAL A 232 -23.76 5.73 -3.87
C VAL A 232 -24.12 4.53 -2.99
N THR A 233 -23.20 3.56 -2.92
CA THR A 233 -23.33 2.35 -2.10
C THR A 233 -22.59 2.42 -0.78
N LYS A 234 -21.54 3.26 -0.70
CA LYS A 234 -20.75 3.49 0.50
C LYS A 234 -20.00 4.82 0.39
N THR A 235 -19.91 5.54 1.50
CA THR A 235 -19.03 6.71 1.65
C THR A 235 -18.06 6.47 2.77
N GLU A 236 -16.76 6.58 2.51
CA GLU A 236 -15.71 6.68 3.52
C GLU A 236 -15.27 8.14 3.63
N SER A 237 -15.15 8.66 4.83
CA SER A 237 -14.61 9.99 5.07
C SER A 237 -13.51 9.95 6.11
N TYR A 238 -12.53 10.85 5.95
CA TYR A 238 -11.35 10.90 6.79
C TYR A 238 -11.16 12.31 7.34
N THR A 239 -11.18 12.44 8.67
CA THR A 239 -10.79 13.68 9.36
C THR A 239 -9.35 13.52 9.83
N LEU A 240 -8.49 14.49 9.47
CA LEU A 240 -7.08 14.47 9.79
C LEU A 240 -6.68 15.65 10.68
N VAL A 241 -5.84 15.37 11.66
CA VAL A 241 -5.16 16.38 12.48
C VAL A 241 -3.68 16.30 12.15
N TYR A 242 -3.04 17.46 11.95
CA TYR A 242 -1.65 17.56 11.51
C TYR A 242 -0.75 18.14 12.59
N ASP A 243 0.51 17.72 12.60
CA ASP A 243 1.57 18.40 13.34
C ASP A 243 2.11 19.64 12.58
N LYS A 244 3.06 20.33 13.20
CA LYS A 244 3.70 21.54 12.60
C LYS A 244 4.50 21.24 11.31
N LYS A 245 4.83 19.96 11.04
CA LYS A 245 5.54 19.52 9.83
C LYS A 245 4.58 19.00 8.75
N LYS A 246 3.26 19.14 8.96
CA LYS A 246 2.20 18.65 8.07
C LYS A 246 2.16 17.12 7.94
N ASN A 247 2.66 16.39 8.94
CA ASN A 247 2.38 14.98 9.09
C ASN A 247 1.06 14.82 9.84
N TRP A 248 0.17 13.96 9.36
CA TRP A 248 -1.03 13.68 10.16
C TRP A 248 -0.65 12.90 11.43
N ILE A 249 -1.25 13.26 12.56
CA ILE A 249 -1.02 12.64 13.87
C ILE A 249 -2.27 11.94 14.39
N LYS A 250 -3.43 12.27 13.86
CA LYS A 250 -4.69 11.57 14.10
C LYS A 250 -5.46 11.51 12.79
N LYS A 251 -5.97 10.34 12.43
CA LYS A 251 -6.86 10.11 11.29
C LYS A 251 -8.10 9.38 11.80
N THR A 252 -9.26 10.01 11.74
CA THR A 252 -10.54 9.38 12.04
C THR A 252 -11.19 8.95 10.73
N MET A 253 -11.49 7.67 10.60
CA MET A 253 -12.21 7.08 9.46
C MET A 253 -13.69 6.92 9.86
N SER A 254 -14.57 7.37 9.00
CA SER A 254 -16.01 7.16 9.12
C SER A 254 -16.54 6.44 7.87
N VAL A 255 -17.52 5.56 8.06
CA VAL A 255 -18.25 4.91 6.97
C VAL A 255 -19.70 5.35 7.08
N ASP A 256 -20.25 5.90 6.00
CA ASP A 256 -21.61 6.45 5.91
C ASP A 256 -21.94 7.40 7.09
N GLY A 257 -20.97 8.27 7.40
CA GLY A 257 -21.05 9.27 8.45
C GLY A 257 -20.81 8.77 9.87
N LYS A 258 -20.61 7.45 10.09
CA LYS A 258 -20.35 6.87 11.41
C LYS A 258 -18.86 6.59 11.59
N PRO A 259 -18.19 7.11 12.63
CA PRO A 259 -16.81 6.76 12.93
C PRO A 259 -16.66 5.25 13.15
N THR A 260 -15.64 4.65 12.54
CA THR A 260 -15.37 3.21 12.63
C THR A 260 -13.96 2.92 13.14
N MET A 261 -13.01 3.83 12.88
CA MET A 261 -11.61 3.65 13.26
C MET A 261 -10.92 4.98 13.48
N ILE A 262 -10.02 5.03 14.46
CA ILE A 262 -9.11 6.15 14.69
C ILE A 262 -7.68 5.59 14.63
N LEU A 263 -6.84 6.17 13.79
CA LEU A 263 -5.41 5.92 13.75
C LEU A 263 -4.68 7.09 14.41
N LEU A 264 -3.74 6.77 15.27
CA LEU A 264 -2.88 7.75 15.95
C LEU A 264 -1.44 7.54 15.51
N GLN A 265 -0.76 8.61 15.16
CA GLN A 265 0.67 8.62 14.87
C GLN A 265 1.43 9.43 15.92
N LYS A 266 2.50 8.85 16.44
CA LYS A 266 3.47 9.53 17.30
C LYS A 266 4.79 9.63 16.58
N LEU A 267 5.22 10.85 16.33
CA LEU A 267 6.44 11.15 15.59
C LEU A 267 7.48 11.80 16.54
N LYS A 268 8.72 11.37 16.43
CA LYS A 268 9.87 12.08 17.00
C LYS A 268 10.79 12.48 15.87
N TYR A 269 11.36 13.66 15.94
CA TYR A 269 12.27 14.22 14.94
C TYR A 269 13.71 14.25 15.47
N TYR A 270 14.66 14.32 14.55
CA TYR A 270 16.06 14.59 14.87
C TYR A 270 16.28 16.03 15.33
#